data_c3ceed60f74f2e3f3db3994f6891b0a6
#
_entry.id   c3ceed60f74f2e3f3db3994f6891b0a6
#
_cell.length_a   1.000
_cell.length_b   1.000
_cell.length_c   1.000
_cell.angle_alpha   90.00
_cell.angle_beta   90.00
_cell.angle_gamma   90.00
#
_symmetry.space_group_name_H-M   'P 1'
#
loop_
_entity.id
_entity.type
_entity.pdbx_description
1 polymer ?
#
loop_
_entity_poly.entity_id
_entity_poly.type
_entity_poly.pdbx_seq_one_letter_code
_entity_poly.pdbx_strand_id
1 'polypeptide(L)'
;MKERIFLCLLLATVSLLCSCSEQRYVPDSISSHAEITAKPRTTRSEKNTTLPGPEPQEKELTMIVNGMALDVSWEDNETVEELLVYAQNGTITVNTTIYGGFEQVGSLPQSFSRNDVQMTTEPGDIVLYSGNQLVVFFSSNTWNYTKLGHINLATEKLAGLLGGDSAVIEVKYE
;
A
#
# COMPACT_ATOMS: atom_id res chain seq x y z
N MET A 1 -47.36 -5.11 22.74
CA MET A 1 -47.24 -5.11 24.20
C MET A 1 -45.76 -5.12 24.59
N LYS A 2 -45.40 -4.10 25.38
CA LYS A 2 -44.20 -3.93 26.21
C LYS A 2 -42.92 -3.47 25.54
N GLU A 3 -42.81 -2.15 25.51
CA GLU A 3 -41.59 -1.36 25.54
C GLU A 3 -40.66 -1.79 26.65
N ARG A 4 -39.34 -1.71 26.43
CA ARG A 4 -38.38 -1.42 27.51
C ARG A 4 -37.32 -0.47 27.00
N ILE A 5 -37.53 0.79 27.31
CA ILE A 5 -36.59 1.86 27.39
C ILE A 5 -35.56 1.52 28.48
N PHE A 6 -34.26 1.57 28.14
CA PHE A 6 -33.21 1.74 29.14
C PHE A 6 -32.37 2.96 28.80
N LEU A 7 -32.74 4.03 29.49
CA LEU A 7 -32.02 5.27 29.65
C LEU A 7 -30.94 5.03 30.73
N CYS A 8 -29.67 5.19 30.40
CA CYS A 8 -28.63 5.43 31.40
C CYS A 8 -27.72 6.59 30.95
N LEU A 9 -28.04 7.71 31.57
CA LEU A 9 -27.29 8.95 31.63
C LEU A 9 -26.17 8.75 32.67
N LEU A 10 -24.91 8.99 32.33
CA LEU A 10 -23.90 9.32 33.33
C LEU A 10 -22.85 10.25 32.73
N LEU A 11 -22.95 11.51 33.16
CA LEU A 11 -21.92 12.54 33.05
C LEU A 11 -20.74 12.18 33.97
N ALA A 12 -19.52 12.33 33.47
CA ALA A 12 -18.39 12.65 34.31
C ALA A 12 -17.39 13.50 33.54
N THR A 13 -17.39 14.76 33.84
CA THR A 13 -16.39 15.78 33.51
C THR A 13 -15.16 15.57 34.38
N VAL A 14 -13.96 15.48 33.78
CA VAL A 14 -12.72 15.83 34.48
C VAL A 14 -11.84 16.60 33.52
N SER A 15 -11.76 17.91 33.81
CA SER A 15 -10.72 18.79 33.29
C SER A 15 -9.47 18.61 34.13
N LEU A 16 -8.31 18.47 33.54
CA LEU A 16 -7.06 18.91 34.17
C LEU A 16 -6.08 19.41 33.12
N LEU A 17 -5.61 20.60 33.44
CA LEU A 17 -4.67 21.50 32.79
C LEU A 17 -3.22 21.05 32.97
N CYS A 18 -2.37 21.69 32.18
CA CYS A 18 -0.92 21.89 32.42
C CYS A 18 -0.03 20.86 31.68
N SER A 19 1.01 21.26 30.94
CA SER A 19 1.93 22.37 31.08
C SER A 19 2.75 22.49 29.80
N CYS A 20 2.98 23.72 29.37
CA CYS A 20 4.02 24.11 28.42
C CYS A 20 5.41 23.77 28.96
N SER A 21 6.30 23.26 28.10
CA SER A 21 7.72 23.56 28.19
C SER A 21 8.28 23.79 26.78
N GLU A 22 8.47 25.07 26.50
CA GLU A 22 9.30 25.61 25.44
C GLU A 22 10.76 25.22 25.73
N GLN A 23 11.43 24.51 24.84
CA GLN A 23 12.88 24.51 24.78
C GLN A 23 13.33 25.12 23.47
N ARG A 24 13.80 26.34 23.66
CA ARG A 24 14.48 27.19 22.68
C ARG A 24 15.88 26.60 22.39
N TYR A 25 16.11 26.17 21.17
CA TYR A 25 17.46 25.87 20.69
C TYR A 25 18.00 27.07 19.92
N VAL A 26 19.13 27.58 20.40
CA VAL A 26 19.92 28.69 19.82
C VAL A 26 21.02 28.06 18.92
N PRO A 27 21.24 28.55 17.70
CA PRO A 27 22.36 28.08 16.89
C PRO A 27 23.61 28.88 17.20
N ASP A 28 24.72 28.18 17.36
CA ASP A 28 26.04 28.80 17.43
C ASP A 28 26.79 28.58 16.12
N SER A 29 27.21 29.70 15.55
CA SER A 29 28.06 29.84 14.38
C SER A 29 29.53 29.71 14.77
N ILE A 30 30.37 29.15 13.88
CA ILE A 30 31.76 29.59 13.60
C ILE A 30 32.25 28.81 12.37
N SER A 31 32.39 29.48 11.29
CA SER A 31 33.50 29.92 10.43
C SER A 31 34.81 29.11 10.52
N SER A 32 35.28 28.58 9.38
CA SER A 32 36.56 28.98 8.81
C SER A 32 36.90 28.25 7.49
N HIS A 33 37.32 29.07 6.58
CA HIS A 33 37.98 28.89 5.29
C HIS A 33 38.98 27.73 5.16
N ALA A 34 38.98 27.05 4.00
CA ALA A 34 40.21 26.78 3.25
C ALA A 34 39.87 26.52 1.75
N GLU A 35 40.29 27.44 0.97
CA GLU A 35 40.34 27.44 -0.51
C GLU A 35 41.54 26.62 -0.93
N ILE A 36 41.35 25.60 -1.78
CA ILE A 36 42.44 24.98 -2.54
C ILE A 36 42.01 24.82 -3.98
N THR A 37 42.53 25.70 -4.83
CA THR A 37 42.55 25.63 -6.27
C THR A 37 43.30 24.40 -6.77
N ALA A 38 42.71 23.58 -7.62
CA ALA A 38 43.41 22.66 -8.49
C ALA A 38 42.71 22.48 -9.83
N LYS A 39 43.42 22.82 -10.83
CA LYS A 39 43.35 22.80 -12.28
C LYS A 39 42.70 21.57 -12.92
N PRO A 40 41.91 21.72 -14.00
CA PRO A 40 41.26 20.64 -14.71
C PRO A 40 42.22 19.77 -15.49
N ARG A 41 42.17 18.47 -15.29
CA ARG A 41 42.83 17.47 -16.12
C ARG A 41 41.80 16.81 -17.03
N THR A 42 41.80 17.16 -18.28
CA THR A 42 41.05 16.52 -19.37
C THR A 42 41.47 15.04 -19.45
N THR A 43 40.61 14.14 -19.10
CA THR A 43 40.71 12.74 -19.49
C THR A 43 39.53 12.40 -20.38
N ARG A 44 39.88 12.14 -21.64
CA ARG A 44 39.04 11.62 -22.71
C ARG A 44 38.40 10.31 -22.27
N SER A 45 37.12 10.34 -21.94
CA SER A 45 36.33 9.15 -21.69
C SER A 45 35.99 8.49 -23.02
N GLU A 46 36.57 7.34 -23.24
CA GLU A 46 36.20 6.46 -24.35
C GLU A 46 34.79 5.94 -24.06
N LYS A 47 33.86 6.23 -24.97
CA LYS A 47 32.49 5.78 -24.98
C LYS A 47 32.49 4.28 -25.27
N ASN A 48 32.55 3.49 -24.19
CA ASN A 48 32.29 2.05 -24.27
C ASN A 48 30.79 1.85 -24.50
N THR A 49 30.42 1.66 -25.76
CA THR A 49 29.06 1.25 -26.16
C THR A 49 28.97 -0.25 -25.87
N THR A 50 28.67 -0.59 -24.64
CA THR A 50 28.19 -1.93 -24.29
C THR A 50 26.74 -2.00 -24.73
N LEU A 51 26.43 -2.88 -25.69
CA LEU A 51 25.07 -3.25 -26.04
C LEU A 51 24.38 -3.72 -24.76
N PRO A 52 23.14 -3.28 -24.45
CA PRO A 52 22.39 -3.83 -23.34
C PRO A 52 22.19 -5.32 -23.60
N GLY A 53 22.81 -6.16 -22.75
CA GLY A 53 22.40 -7.55 -22.63
C GLY A 53 20.96 -7.58 -22.12
N PRO A 54 20.22 -8.70 -22.27
CA PRO A 54 18.91 -8.81 -21.67
C PRO A 54 19.05 -8.52 -20.18
N GLU A 55 18.37 -7.45 -19.75
CA GLU A 55 18.29 -7.09 -18.35
C GLU A 55 17.67 -8.28 -17.62
N PRO A 56 18.22 -8.73 -16.47
CA PRO A 56 17.58 -9.77 -15.68
C PRO A 56 16.15 -9.27 -15.39
N GLN A 57 15.14 -10.01 -15.84
CA GLN A 57 13.77 -9.72 -15.48
C GLN A 57 13.71 -9.88 -13.95
N GLU A 58 13.59 -8.78 -13.23
CA GLU A 58 13.29 -8.82 -11.81
C GLU A 58 11.95 -9.51 -11.69
N LYS A 59 11.95 -10.64 -10.99
CA LYS A 59 10.74 -11.41 -10.76
C LYS A 59 9.89 -10.66 -9.75
N GLU A 60 8.66 -10.39 -10.11
CA GLU A 60 7.75 -9.57 -9.32
C GLU A 60 6.37 -10.21 -9.21
N LEU A 61 5.51 -9.61 -8.38
CA LEU A 61 4.13 -10.04 -8.27
C LEU A 61 3.31 -9.52 -9.44
N THR A 62 2.60 -10.42 -10.10
CA THR A 62 1.60 -10.11 -11.13
C THR A 62 0.20 -10.37 -10.57
N MET A 63 -0.73 -9.44 -10.78
CA MET A 63 -2.14 -9.61 -10.42
C MET A 63 -2.99 -9.86 -11.66
N ILE A 64 -3.86 -10.85 -11.58
CA ILE A 64 -4.83 -11.18 -12.61
C ILE A 64 -6.22 -11.12 -11.99
N VAL A 65 -7.15 -10.40 -12.62
CA VAL A 65 -8.54 -10.31 -12.19
C VAL A 65 -9.44 -10.84 -13.31
N ASN A 66 -10.23 -11.85 -13.01
CA ASN A 66 -11.14 -12.51 -13.99
C ASN A 66 -10.41 -12.91 -15.29
N GLY A 67 -9.15 -13.35 -15.19
CA GLY A 67 -8.31 -13.74 -16.32
C GLY A 67 -7.61 -12.59 -17.04
N MET A 68 -7.77 -11.35 -16.62
CA MET A 68 -7.08 -10.18 -17.16
C MET A 68 -5.89 -9.81 -16.28
N ALA A 69 -4.68 -9.83 -16.84
CA ALA A 69 -3.48 -9.33 -16.17
C ALA A 69 -3.55 -7.81 -16.06
N LEU A 70 -3.21 -7.29 -14.89
CA LEU A 70 -3.28 -5.88 -14.56
C LEU A 70 -1.90 -5.33 -14.24
N ASP A 71 -1.66 -4.09 -14.63
CA ASP A 71 -0.51 -3.31 -14.21
C ASP A 71 -0.74 -2.82 -12.77
N VAL A 72 0.13 -3.24 -11.83
CA VAL A 72 0.05 -2.94 -10.40
C VAL A 72 1.34 -2.31 -9.91
N SER A 73 1.23 -1.16 -9.29
CA SER A 73 2.32 -0.60 -8.49
C SER A 73 2.24 -1.19 -7.09
N TRP A 74 3.11 -2.16 -6.78
CA TRP A 74 3.17 -2.76 -5.45
C TRP A 74 3.92 -1.85 -4.47
N GLU A 75 3.49 -1.87 -3.19
CA GLU A 75 4.19 -1.17 -2.11
C GLU A 75 5.47 -1.92 -1.71
N ASP A 76 6.47 -1.16 -1.29
CA ASP A 76 7.71 -1.70 -0.70
C ASP A 76 7.52 -1.86 0.82
N ASN A 77 6.92 -2.99 1.23
CA ASN A 77 6.67 -3.29 2.64
C ASN A 77 6.69 -4.80 2.93
N GLU A 78 6.82 -5.13 4.21
CA GLU A 78 6.92 -6.51 4.72
C GLU A 78 5.77 -7.41 4.25
N THR A 79 4.56 -6.90 4.18
CA THR A 79 3.39 -7.68 3.75
C THR A 79 3.51 -8.11 2.29
N VAL A 80 3.95 -7.21 1.42
CA VAL A 80 4.17 -7.50 -0.02
C VAL A 80 5.32 -8.46 -0.21
N GLU A 81 6.40 -8.34 0.58
CA GLU A 81 7.50 -9.31 0.58
C GLU A 81 7.02 -10.71 0.98
N GLU A 82 6.21 -10.82 2.03
CA GLU A 82 5.61 -12.10 2.45
C GLU A 82 4.68 -12.70 1.38
N LEU A 83 3.87 -11.88 0.70
CA LEU A 83 3.02 -12.30 -0.42
C LEU A 83 3.87 -12.84 -1.57
N LEU A 84 4.98 -12.15 -1.90
CA LEU A 84 5.91 -12.56 -2.94
C LEU A 84 6.54 -13.92 -2.60
N VAL A 85 7.04 -14.09 -1.36
CA VAL A 85 7.60 -15.37 -0.89
C VAL A 85 6.54 -16.49 -0.95
N TYR A 86 5.30 -16.20 -0.56
CA TYR A 86 4.22 -17.18 -0.64
C TYR A 86 3.91 -17.57 -2.09
N ALA A 87 3.82 -16.58 -2.99
CA ALA A 87 3.52 -16.78 -4.40
C ALA A 87 4.61 -17.58 -5.17
N GLN A 88 5.85 -17.62 -4.65
CA GLN A 88 6.91 -18.49 -5.19
C GLN A 88 6.57 -19.99 -5.11
N ASN A 89 5.69 -20.38 -4.19
CA ASN A 89 5.25 -21.75 -3.99
C ASN A 89 3.98 -22.10 -4.80
N GLY A 90 3.40 -21.14 -5.50
CA GLY A 90 2.23 -21.29 -6.35
C GLY A 90 1.33 -20.08 -6.37
N THR A 91 0.40 -20.05 -7.31
CA THR A 91 -0.57 -18.97 -7.46
C THR A 91 -1.45 -18.82 -6.22
N ILE A 92 -1.57 -17.62 -5.71
CA ILE A 92 -2.56 -17.25 -4.68
C ILE A 92 -3.86 -16.94 -5.40
N THR A 93 -4.87 -17.81 -5.26
CA THR A 93 -6.20 -17.58 -5.84
C THR A 93 -7.18 -17.14 -4.74
N VAL A 94 -7.78 -15.98 -4.93
CA VAL A 94 -8.74 -15.38 -4.01
C VAL A 94 -10.09 -15.23 -4.70
N ASN A 95 -11.10 -15.96 -4.22
CA ASN A 95 -12.48 -15.76 -4.63
C ASN A 95 -13.04 -14.61 -3.79
N THR A 96 -13.40 -13.52 -4.44
CA THR A 96 -13.92 -12.33 -3.77
C THR A 96 -15.42 -12.18 -3.98
N THR A 97 -16.04 -11.44 -3.09
CA THR A 97 -17.42 -10.98 -3.20
C THR A 97 -17.49 -9.48 -3.00
N ILE A 98 -18.49 -8.84 -3.63
CA ILE A 98 -18.70 -7.42 -3.45
C ILE A 98 -19.11 -7.11 -2.01
N TYR A 99 -18.53 -6.07 -1.42
CA TYR A 99 -18.91 -5.56 -0.13
C TYR A 99 -19.17 -4.05 -0.20
N GLY A 100 -20.26 -3.60 0.43
CA GLY A 100 -20.64 -2.19 0.46
C GLY A 100 -20.93 -1.55 -0.90
N GLY A 101 -20.76 -2.26 -2.01
CA GLY A 101 -20.93 -1.73 -3.38
C GLY A 101 -19.75 -0.91 -3.87
N PHE A 102 -18.59 -1.00 -3.20
CA PHE A 102 -17.40 -0.20 -3.53
C PHE A 102 -16.09 -0.98 -3.48
N GLU A 103 -16.10 -2.23 -3.04
CA GLU A 103 -14.90 -3.07 -2.93
C GLU A 103 -15.20 -4.55 -3.19
N GLN A 104 -14.18 -5.30 -3.63
CA GLN A 104 -14.15 -6.74 -3.68
C GLN A 104 -13.32 -7.26 -2.51
N VAL A 105 -13.87 -8.20 -1.73
CA VAL A 105 -13.23 -8.75 -0.52
C VAL A 105 -13.16 -10.25 -0.61
N GLY A 106 -11.98 -10.82 -0.31
CA GLY A 106 -11.79 -12.27 -0.26
C GLY A 106 -10.69 -12.72 0.69
N SER A 107 -10.79 -13.94 1.19
CA SER A 107 -9.83 -14.48 2.14
C SER A 107 -8.55 -14.95 1.47
N LEU A 108 -7.42 -14.53 2.00
CA LEU A 108 -6.10 -15.06 1.68
C LEU A 108 -5.91 -16.45 2.36
N PRO A 109 -4.99 -17.28 1.84
CA PRO A 109 -4.78 -18.65 2.35
C PRO A 109 -4.21 -18.69 3.77
N GLN A 110 -3.61 -17.60 4.24
CA GLN A 110 -3.06 -17.44 5.59
C GLN A 110 -3.11 -15.97 6.02
N SER A 111 -2.71 -15.71 7.26
CA SER A 111 -2.49 -14.34 7.73
C SER A 111 -1.08 -13.88 7.38
N PHE A 112 -0.96 -12.59 7.06
CA PHE A 112 0.27 -11.88 6.73
C PHE A 112 0.52 -10.76 7.73
N SER A 113 1.75 -10.28 7.80
CA SER A 113 2.15 -9.13 8.63
C SER A 113 1.32 -7.89 8.29
N ARG A 114 1.04 -7.07 9.30
CA ARG A 114 0.20 -5.88 9.18
C ARG A 114 0.94 -4.63 9.65
N ASN A 115 0.76 -3.57 8.91
CA ASN A 115 1.11 -2.21 9.32
C ASN A 115 -0.06 -1.27 9.02
N ASP A 116 -1.17 -1.47 9.76
CA ASP A 116 -2.42 -0.76 9.51
C ASP A 116 -2.29 0.72 9.85
N VAL A 117 -2.62 1.56 8.89
CA VAL A 117 -2.73 3.01 9.05
C VAL A 117 -4.11 3.47 8.63
N GLN A 118 -4.61 4.55 9.26
CA GLN A 118 -5.84 5.17 8.81
C GLN A 118 -5.60 5.85 7.46
N MET A 119 -6.35 5.44 6.46
CA MET A 119 -6.25 5.98 5.11
C MET A 119 -7.63 6.09 4.46
N THR A 120 -7.77 6.99 3.50
CA THR A 120 -8.89 7.01 2.56
C THR A 120 -8.41 6.36 1.27
N THR A 121 -9.05 5.27 0.88
CA THR A 121 -8.71 4.52 -0.33
C THR A 121 -9.27 5.21 -1.58
N GLU A 122 -8.65 4.91 -2.72
CA GLU A 122 -9.05 5.36 -4.04
C GLU A 122 -9.38 4.13 -4.93
N PRO A 123 -10.14 4.32 -6.04
CA PRO A 123 -10.33 3.26 -7.02
C PRO A 123 -9.01 2.72 -7.53
N GLY A 124 -8.78 1.42 -7.42
CA GLY A 124 -7.53 0.76 -7.75
C GLY A 124 -6.68 0.36 -6.55
N ASP A 125 -6.93 0.91 -5.36
CA ASP A 125 -6.18 0.54 -4.18
C ASP A 125 -6.41 -0.93 -3.81
N ILE A 126 -5.30 -1.60 -3.48
CA ILE A 126 -5.23 -2.97 -3.00
C ILE A 126 -4.75 -2.90 -1.56
N VAL A 127 -5.50 -3.51 -0.64
CA VAL A 127 -5.13 -3.48 0.77
C VAL A 127 -5.29 -4.86 1.43
N LEU A 128 -4.58 -5.05 2.54
CA LEU A 128 -4.81 -6.12 3.49
C LEU A 128 -5.71 -5.59 4.62
N TYR A 129 -6.79 -6.29 4.89
CA TYR A 129 -7.65 -6.03 6.03
C TYR A 129 -7.63 -7.21 7.01
N SER A 130 -7.58 -6.92 8.31
CA SER A 130 -7.55 -7.93 9.40
C SER A 130 -6.47 -9.01 9.26
N GLY A 131 -5.43 -8.77 8.46
CA GLY A 131 -4.28 -9.66 8.29
C GLY A 131 -4.49 -10.81 7.30
N ASN A 132 -5.70 -11.10 6.87
CA ASN A 132 -5.98 -12.23 5.98
C ASN A 132 -7.07 -11.98 4.93
N GLN A 133 -7.49 -10.75 4.74
CA GLN A 133 -8.45 -10.39 3.70
C GLN A 133 -7.79 -9.48 2.67
N LEU A 134 -7.78 -9.92 1.43
CA LEU A 134 -7.45 -9.10 0.29
C LEU A 134 -8.67 -8.26 -0.07
N VAL A 135 -8.49 -6.94 -0.16
CA VAL A 135 -9.53 -6.00 -0.56
C VAL A 135 -9.05 -5.19 -1.74
N VAL A 136 -9.88 -5.09 -2.78
CA VAL A 136 -9.60 -4.27 -3.97
C VAL A 136 -10.74 -3.28 -4.17
N PHE A 137 -10.40 -2.01 -4.16
CA PHE A 137 -11.36 -0.91 -4.25
C PHE A 137 -11.65 -0.51 -5.70
N PHE A 138 -12.90 -0.24 -6.02
CA PHE A 138 -13.32 0.43 -7.24
C PHE A 138 -14.10 1.72 -6.95
N SER A 139 -14.18 2.10 -5.67
CA SER A 139 -14.57 3.40 -5.14
C SER A 139 -13.75 3.69 -3.89
N SER A 140 -14.19 4.56 -2.99
CA SER A 140 -13.41 4.97 -1.81
C SER A 140 -14.06 4.55 -0.49
N ASN A 141 -13.22 4.31 0.51
CA ASN A 141 -13.59 4.11 1.90
C ASN A 141 -12.49 4.66 2.82
N THR A 142 -12.83 4.99 4.06
CA THR A 142 -11.86 5.46 5.06
C THR A 142 -11.85 4.51 6.25
N TRP A 143 -10.72 3.83 6.44
CA TRP A 143 -10.51 2.90 7.55
C TRP A 143 -9.03 2.65 7.81
N ASN A 144 -8.72 1.73 8.72
CA ASN A 144 -7.35 1.27 8.98
C ASN A 144 -7.04 0.06 8.11
N TYR A 145 -6.06 0.21 7.23
CA TYR A 145 -5.60 -0.83 6.30
C TYR A 145 -4.08 -0.89 6.22
N THR A 146 -3.55 -2.04 5.85
CA THR A 146 -2.19 -2.16 5.33
C THR A 146 -2.25 -2.08 3.81
N LYS A 147 -1.68 -1.02 3.21
CA LYS A 147 -1.65 -0.87 1.76
C LYS A 147 -0.73 -1.91 1.14
N LEU A 148 -1.18 -2.55 0.05
CA LEU A 148 -0.40 -3.53 -0.70
C LEU A 148 0.04 -3.00 -2.06
N GLY A 149 -0.77 -2.13 -2.66
CA GLY A 149 -0.47 -1.58 -3.97
C GLY A 149 -1.62 -0.81 -4.59
N HIS A 150 -1.45 -0.50 -5.88
CA HIS A 150 -2.46 0.22 -6.67
C HIS A 150 -2.51 -0.32 -8.11
N ILE A 151 -3.72 -0.60 -8.61
CA ILE A 151 -3.97 -1.01 -9.98
C ILE A 151 -3.98 0.22 -10.89
N ASN A 152 -3.07 0.28 -11.86
CA ASN A 152 -2.93 1.38 -12.80
C ASN A 152 -3.97 1.29 -13.93
N LEU A 153 -5.25 1.40 -13.60
CA LEU A 153 -6.36 1.32 -14.55
C LEU A 153 -7.35 2.44 -14.30
N ALA A 154 -7.96 2.96 -15.39
CA ALA A 154 -8.98 4.01 -15.27
C ALA A 154 -10.19 3.55 -14.46
N THR A 155 -10.74 4.44 -13.63
CA THR A 155 -11.83 4.17 -12.67
C THR A 155 -13.05 3.48 -13.33
N GLU A 156 -13.43 3.91 -14.52
CA GLU A 156 -14.58 3.35 -15.23
C GLU A 156 -14.34 1.89 -15.64
N LYS A 157 -13.09 1.55 -15.99
CA LYS A 157 -12.69 0.19 -16.32
C LYS A 157 -12.63 -0.69 -15.08
N LEU A 158 -12.11 -0.15 -13.96
CA LEU A 158 -12.10 -0.83 -12.66
C LEU A 158 -13.52 -1.16 -12.21
N ALA A 159 -14.44 -0.19 -12.27
CA ALA A 159 -15.84 -0.41 -11.92
C ALA A 159 -16.50 -1.48 -12.83
N GLY A 160 -16.16 -1.52 -14.11
CA GLY A 160 -16.62 -2.55 -15.03
C GLY A 160 -16.06 -3.95 -14.72
N LEU A 161 -14.81 -4.02 -14.24
CA LEU A 161 -14.11 -5.28 -13.94
C LEU A 161 -14.49 -5.85 -12.57
N LEU A 162 -14.65 -4.98 -11.56
CA LEU A 162 -14.82 -5.33 -10.15
C LEU A 162 -16.25 -5.12 -9.62
N GLY A 163 -17.11 -4.40 -10.36
CA GLY A 163 -18.46 -4.04 -9.91
C GLY A 163 -19.50 -5.18 -9.98
N GLY A 164 -19.09 -6.39 -10.39
CA GLY A 164 -19.94 -7.59 -10.33
C GLY A 164 -20.05 -8.15 -8.90
N ASP A 165 -20.99 -9.08 -8.70
CA ASP A 165 -21.23 -9.72 -7.38
C ASP A 165 -19.99 -10.42 -6.84
N SER A 166 -19.12 -10.91 -7.72
CA SER A 166 -17.88 -11.61 -7.36
C SER A 166 -16.79 -11.42 -8.43
N ALA A 167 -15.55 -11.60 -8.02
CA ALA A 167 -14.40 -11.69 -8.92
C ALA A 167 -13.43 -12.78 -8.45
N VAL A 168 -12.64 -13.30 -9.39
CA VAL A 168 -11.50 -14.17 -9.08
C VAL A 168 -10.23 -13.37 -9.25
N ILE A 169 -9.47 -13.25 -8.18
CA ILE A 169 -8.18 -12.56 -8.17
C ILE A 169 -7.08 -13.59 -8.00
N GLU A 170 -6.10 -13.55 -8.88
CA GLU A 170 -4.91 -14.38 -8.78
C GLU A 170 -3.69 -13.47 -8.59
N VAL A 171 -2.82 -13.82 -7.65
CA VAL A 171 -1.51 -13.18 -7.46
C VAL A 171 -0.44 -14.24 -7.74
N LYS A 172 0.46 -13.92 -8.65
CA LYS A 172 1.50 -14.83 -9.14
C LYS A 172 2.88 -14.20 -8.99
N TYR A 173 3.88 -15.05 -8.85
CA TYR A 173 5.28 -14.72 -8.99
C TYR A 173 5.76 -15.06 -10.40
N GLU A 174 6.18 -14.05 -11.16
CA GLU A 174 6.65 -14.22 -12.56
C GLU A 174 8.03 -13.56 -12.79
#